data_88ce502b7251f4b7c774257e0b38dfa2
#
_entry.id   88ce502b7251f4b7c774257e0b38dfa2
#
_cell.length_a   1.000
_cell.length_b   1.000
_cell.length_c   1.000
_cell.angle_alpha   90.00
_cell.angle_beta   90.00
_cell.angle_gamma   90.00
#
_symmetry.space_group_name_H-M   'P 1'
#
loop_
_entity.id
_entity.type
_entity.pdbx_description
1 polymer ?
#
loop_
_entity_poly.entity_id
_entity_poly.type
_entity_poly.pdbx_seq_one_letter_code
_entity_poly.pdbx_strand_id
1 'polypeptide(L)'
;MRRIIIALLIVCLLPTNLFGKEPFTFLGPIFEYKKDESSKTYAFRPIFYYEADYELKFRSLDIIYPFIGYQEDNQQTQFKALFSIIRYSNFNDYDNLQEKKFSIFPILDVSWSGKPENDYFSLFPIWGNLKEKYNKKEISYFLFPLYLKTVKKNSVNRHFLWPFFSKVDGKYVSGFKVWPLFGYETKMDENNLNIVKKSRFILWPFYAYKQDTRGGINLEQKIFFPFYLSSNSSLHKSKTYLWPFFNIYTDKTRGQTTYNMPWPIIQYKQGVNIKSQRFFPFYSYVKTPNVEKGFYFWPIYRYKNEILATEYYKTQSFLFFLYRQDTHYNLRTNEISKEFSTLWPIYSKDTYADGYDFRIFSPIE
;
A
#
# COMPACT_ATOMS: atom_id res chain seq x y z
N MET A 1 16.12 2.12 38.07
CA MET A 1 14.81 1.50 37.82
C MET A 1 13.72 1.89 38.81
N ARG A 2 13.88 1.78 40.13
CA ARG A 2 12.85 2.19 41.11
C ARG A 2 12.36 3.64 40.97
N ARG A 3 13.23 4.62 40.69
CA ARG A 3 12.83 6.04 40.54
C ARG A 3 12.07 6.37 39.28
N ILE A 4 12.25 5.60 38.19
CA ILE A 4 11.51 5.74 36.93
C ILE A 4 10.12 5.13 37.08
N ILE A 5 9.99 4.00 37.77
CA ILE A 5 8.70 3.37 38.10
C ILE A 5 7.89 4.27 39.04
N ILE A 6 8.54 4.95 40.00
CA ILE A 6 7.88 5.91 40.90
C ILE A 6 7.41 7.15 40.13
N ALA A 7 8.19 7.67 39.16
CA ALA A 7 7.77 8.79 38.33
C ALA A 7 6.58 8.41 37.38
N LEU A 8 6.59 7.21 36.85
CA LEU A 8 5.46 6.66 36.07
C LEU A 8 4.22 6.42 36.95
N LEU A 9 4.40 5.94 38.18
CA LEU A 9 3.32 5.81 39.16
C LEU A 9 2.77 7.18 39.62
N ILE A 10 3.57 8.22 39.70
CA ILE A 10 3.12 9.56 40.04
C ILE A 10 2.27 10.19 38.92
N VAL A 11 2.58 9.91 37.65
CA VAL A 11 1.74 10.32 36.50
C VAL A 11 0.41 9.55 36.49
N CYS A 12 0.41 8.29 36.90
CA CYS A 12 -0.81 7.50 37.10
C CYS A 12 -1.61 7.87 38.35
N LEU A 13 -0.99 8.59 39.32
CA LEU A 13 -1.59 9.03 40.58
C LEU A 13 -2.00 10.51 40.58
N LEU A 14 -1.90 11.21 39.45
CA LEU A 14 -2.59 12.51 39.31
C LEU A 14 -4.07 12.28 39.66
N PRO A 15 -4.61 13.06 40.63
CA PRO A 15 -5.92 12.76 41.16
C PRO A 15 -6.96 12.79 40.03
N THR A 16 -7.64 11.70 39.84
CA THR A 16 -8.74 11.48 38.87
C THR A 16 -9.90 12.48 39.04
N ASN A 17 -9.84 13.35 40.06
CA ASN A 17 -10.82 14.37 40.36
C ASN A 17 -10.56 15.73 39.68
N LEU A 18 -9.43 15.90 38.99
CA LEU A 18 -9.11 17.14 38.27
C LEU A 18 -9.68 17.18 36.84
N PHE A 19 -9.98 16.04 36.26
CA PHE A 19 -10.57 15.91 34.94
C PHE A 19 -12.01 15.41 35.12
N GLY A 20 -12.98 16.22 34.74
CA GLY A 20 -14.39 15.84 34.74
C GLY A 20 -14.66 14.61 33.87
N LYS A 21 -15.93 14.15 33.83
CA LYS A 21 -16.34 12.99 33.02
C LYS A 21 -16.20 13.19 31.50
N GLU A 22 -15.87 14.41 31.07
CA GLU A 22 -15.76 14.75 29.64
C GLU A 22 -14.42 14.33 29.07
N PRO A 23 -14.38 13.81 27.81
CA PRO A 23 -13.15 13.52 27.13
C PRO A 23 -12.32 14.78 26.93
N PHE A 24 -11.04 14.73 27.26
CA PHE A 24 -10.13 15.86 27.16
C PHE A 24 -9.01 15.56 26.16
N THR A 25 -8.81 16.46 25.19
CA THR A 25 -7.70 16.44 24.27
C THR A 25 -7.00 17.80 24.28
N PHE A 26 -5.67 17.80 24.32
CA PHE A 26 -4.86 19.02 24.29
C PHE A 26 -3.72 18.86 23.29
N LEU A 27 -3.44 19.91 22.51
CA LEU A 27 -2.50 19.87 21.37
C LEU A 27 -2.77 18.70 20.39
N GLY A 28 -4.04 18.57 19.99
CA GLY A 28 -4.47 17.49 19.12
C GLY A 28 -4.30 16.12 19.78
N PRO A 29 -3.72 15.12 19.07
CA PRO A 29 -3.59 13.77 19.60
C PRO A 29 -2.43 13.58 20.61
N ILE A 30 -1.69 14.64 20.98
CA ILE A 30 -0.53 14.54 21.88
C ILE A 30 -0.96 14.17 23.29
N PHE A 31 -1.92 14.90 23.85
CA PHE A 31 -2.52 14.59 25.14
C PHE A 31 -3.96 14.17 24.95
N GLU A 32 -4.30 12.99 25.43
CA GLU A 32 -5.66 12.46 25.34
C GLU A 32 -6.05 11.77 26.66
N TYR A 33 -7.21 12.14 27.17
CA TYR A 33 -7.87 11.47 28.26
C TYR A 33 -9.32 11.20 27.87
N LYS A 34 -9.69 9.95 27.87
CA LYS A 34 -11.06 9.49 27.62
C LYS A 34 -11.41 8.43 28.65
N LYS A 35 -12.59 8.54 29.23
CA LYS A 35 -13.11 7.56 30.17
C LYS A 35 -14.60 7.44 29.97
N ASP A 36 -15.02 6.28 29.47
CA ASP A 36 -16.42 5.87 29.37
C ASP A 36 -16.69 4.75 30.37
N GLU A 37 -17.92 4.27 30.45
CA GLU A 37 -18.28 3.15 31.33
C GLU A 37 -17.55 1.86 30.96
N SER A 38 -17.36 1.62 29.65
CA SER A 38 -16.72 0.41 29.10
C SER A 38 -15.25 0.60 28.75
N SER A 39 -14.74 1.83 28.61
CA SER A 39 -13.38 2.06 28.11
C SER A 39 -12.62 3.18 28.80
N LYS A 40 -11.30 3.09 28.79
CA LYS A 40 -10.38 4.14 29.27
C LYS A 40 -9.21 4.30 28.32
N THR A 41 -8.87 5.56 28.00
CA THR A 41 -7.70 5.90 27.20
C THR A 41 -6.91 7.00 27.91
N TYR A 42 -5.60 6.80 28.04
CA TYR A 42 -4.64 7.77 28.54
C TYR A 42 -3.50 7.88 27.54
N ALA A 43 -3.22 9.06 27.03
CA ALA A 43 -2.15 9.24 26.09
C ALA A 43 -1.32 10.48 26.35
N PHE A 44 -0.01 10.33 26.26
CA PHE A 44 0.99 11.38 26.08
C PHE A 44 1.95 10.94 24.98
N ARG A 45 1.49 11.08 23.75
CA ARG A 45 2.22 10.57 22.58
C ARG A 45 3.43 11.42 22.24
N PRO A 46 4.58 10.85 21.85
CA PRO A 46 4.84 9.42 21.63
C PRO A 46 5.34 8.66 22.86
N ILE A 47 5.36 9.27 24.05
CA ILE A 47 6.01 8.74 25.25
C ILE A 47 5.17 7.63 25.89
N PHE A 48 3.86 7.82 25.97
CA PHE A 48 2.97 6.91 26.68
C PHE A 48 1.60 6.84 25.99
N TYR A 49 1.08 5.63 25.84
CA TYR A 49 -0.29 5.36 25.45
C TYR A 49 -0.81 4.15 26.22
N TYR A 50 -1.97 4.30 26.82
CA TYR A 50 -2.70 3.21 27.48
C TYR A 50 -4.14 3.25 27.08
N GLU A 51 -4.68 2.09 26.69
CA GLU A 51 -6.08 1.88 26.36
C GLU A 51 -6.56 0.59 27.04
N ALA A 52 -7.76 0.63 27.59
CA ALA A 52 -8.45 -0.54 28.10
C ALA A 52 -9.91 -0.48 27.74
N ASP A 53 -10.42 -1.58 27.18
CA ASP A 53 -11.83 -1.83 26.92
C ASP A 53 -12.27 -3.05 27.78
N TYR A 54 -13.18 -2.82 28.69
CA TYR A 54 -13.60 -3.83 29.65
C TYR A 54 -14.63 -4.82 29.06
N GLU A 55 -15.42 -4.41 28.07
CA GLU A 55 -16.37 -5.28 27.39
C GLU A 55 -15.64 -6.24 26.46
N LEU A 56 -14.68 -5.74 25.69
CA LEU A 56 -13.84 -6.54 24.81
C LEU A 56 -12.71 -7.24 25.56
N LYS A 57 -12.50 -6.95 26.87
CA LYS A 57 -11.34 -7.40 27.66
C LYS A 57 -10.01 -7.12 26.97
N PHE A 58 -9.94 -5.97 26.32
CA PHE A 58 -8.77 -5.53 25.57
C PHE A 58 -7.96 -4.55 26.41
N ARG A 59 -6.63 -4.68 26.36
CA ARG A 59 -5.68 -3.75 26.96
C ARG A 59 -4.52 -3.51 26.00
N SER A 60 -4.12 -2.26 25.86
CA SER A 60 -2.94 -1.85 25.09
C SER A 60 -2.11 -0.86 25.87
N LEU A 61 -0.80 -1.05 25.87
CA LEU A 61 0.17 -0.16 26.51
C LEU A 61 1.35 0.04 25.58
N ASP A 62 1.62 1.29 25.19
CA ASP A 62 2.82 1.66 24.46
C ASP A 62 3.68 2.61 25.31
N ILE A 63 4.98 2.33 25.38
CA ILE A 63 5.95 3.16 26.06
C ILE A 63 7.02 3.58 25.05
N ILE A 64 7.20 4.89 24.89
CA ILE A 64 8.09 5.50 23.89
C ILE A 64 7.88 4.84 22.53
N TYR A 65 6.63 4.98 22.02
CA TYR A 65 6.25 4.37 20.73
C TYR A 65 7.24 4.71 19.61
N PRO A 66 7.71 3.73 18.84
CA PRO A 66 7.33 2.31 18.80
C PRO A 66 8.34 1.36 19.50
N PHE A 67 8.99 1.80 20.57
CA PHE A 67 10.04 1.01 21.24
C PHE A 67 9.51 -0.13 22.10
N ILE A 68 8.47 0.06 22.88
CA ILE A 68 7.86 -0.97 23.72
C ILE A 68 6.36 -0.92 23.55
N GLY A 69 5.75 -2.05 23.23
CA GLY A 69 4.31 -2.24 23.14
C GLY A 69 3.87 -3.54 23.83
N TYR A 70 2.77 -3.47 24.54
CA TYR A 70 2.08 -4.60 25.14
C TYR A 70 0.62 -4.54 24.74
N GLN A 71 0.07 -5.66 24.32
CA GLN A 71 -1.33 -5.80 23.94
C GLN A 71 -1.88 -7.12 24.47
N GLU A 72 -3.05 -7.08 25.06
CA GLU A 72 -3.75 -8.23 25.59
C GLU A 72 -5.22 -8.18 25.20
N ASP A 73 -5.76 -9.28 24.75
CA ASP A 73 -7.18 -9.52 24.56
C ASP A 73 -7.60 -10.89 25.10
N ASN A 74 -8.86 -11.30 24.92
CA ASN A 74 -9.40 -12.56 25.43
C ASN A 74 -8.63 -13.81 24.98
N GLN A 75 -7.93 -13.76 23.85
CA GLN A 75 -7.32 -14.92 23.22
C GLN A 75 -5.80 -14.78 23.10
N GLN A 76 -5.28 -13.55 23.14
CA GLN A 76 -3.90 -13.31 22.82
C GLN A 76 -3.26 -12.28 23.75
N THR A 77 -2.01 -12.56 24.15
CA THR A 77 -1.11 -11.60 24.77
C THR A 77 0.08 -11.38 23.85
N GLN A 78 0.37 -10.12 23.51
CA GLN A 78 1.52 -9.74 22.69
C GLN A 78 2.43 -8.75 23.40
N PHE A 79 3.72 -8.99 23.34
CA PHE A 79 4.76 -8.03 23.70
C PHE A 79 5.63 -7.73 22.47
N LYS A 80 5.92 -6.46 22.23
CA LYS A 80 6.76 -5.98 21.12
C LYS A 80 7.80 -5.02 21.66
N ALA A 81 9.04 -5.15 21.19
CA ALA A 81 10.09 -4.21 21.55
C ALA A 81 10.96 -3.85 20.35
N LEU A 82 11.63 -2.68 20.42
CA LEU A 82 12.56 -2.18 19.41
C LEU A 82 11.98 -2.23 17.99
N PHE A 83 10.95 -1.42 17.71
CA PHE A 83 10.27 -1.38 16.41
C PHE A 83 9.68 -2.74 15.99
N SER A 84 9.26 -3.55 16.97
CA SER A 84 8.81 -4.93 16.77
C SER A 84 9.89 -5.89 16.24
N ILE A 85 11.17 -5.58 16.41
CA ILE A 85 12.26 -6.53 16.16
C ILE A 85 12.15 -7.72 17.12
N ILE A 86 11.89 -7.45 18.41
CA ILE A 86 11.64 -8.48 19.41
C ILE A 86 10.14 -8.60 19.61
N ARG A 87 9.60 -9.81 19.48
CA ARG A 87 8.18 -10.11 19.69
C ARG A 87 8.05 -11.37 20.53
N TYR A 88 7.12 -11.31 21.45
CA TYR A 88 6.61 -12.47 22.16
C TYR A 88 5.09 -12.46 22.04
N SER A 89 4.48 -13.59 21.72
CA SER A 89 3.04 -13.76 21.76
C SER A 89 2.65 -15.09 22.39
N ASN A 90 1.59 -15.06 23.16
CA ASN A 90 0.92 -16.22 23.71
C ASN A 90 -0.51 -16.18 23.24
N PHE A 91 -0.95 -17.20 22.53
CA PHE A 91 -2.29 -17.34 21.98
C PHE A 91 -2.96 -18.58 22.57
N ASN A 92 -4.19 -18.44 23.03
CA ASN A 92 -5.02 -19.53 23.53
C ASN A 92 -6.02 -19.93 22.45
N ASP A 93 -5.89 -21.13 21.91
CA ASP A 93 -6.84 -21.69 20.94
C ASP A 93 -8.15 -22.11 21.63
N TYR A 94 -9.22 -22.28 20.85
CA TYR A 94 -10.53 -22.75 21.34
C TYR A 94 -10.47 -24.08 22.10
N ASP A 95 -9.46 -24.91 21.83
CA ASP A 95 -9.17 -26.17 22.53
C ASP A 95 -8.37 -25.97 23.83
N ASN A 96 -8.21 -24.74 24.34
CA ASN A 96 -7.37 -24.36 25.48
C ASN A 96 -5.87 -24.71 25.30
N LEU A 97 -5.42 -24.92 24.08
CA LEU A 97 -4.03 -25.14 23.78
C LEU A 97 -3.31 -23.79 23.67
N GLN A 98 -2.24 -23.64 24.44
CA GLN A 98 -1.42 -22.43 24.40
C GLN A 98 -0.37 -22.52 23.32
N GLU A 99 -0.42 -21.60 22.36
CA GLU A 99 0.65 -21.41 21.39
C GLU A 99 1.49 -20.20 21.78
N LYS A 100 2.79 -20.42 22.06
CA LYS A 100 3.75 -19.38 22.40
C LYS A 100 4.70 -19.19 21.24
N LYS A 101 4.92 -17.94 20.86
CA LYS A 101 5.88 -17.55 19.80
C LYS A 101 6.83 -16.52 20.33
N PHE A 102 8.12 -16.71 20.06
CA PHE A 102 9.16 -15.74 20.34
C PHE A 102 9.96 -15.48 19.06
N SER A 103 10.20 -14.22 18.73
CA SER A 103 11.00 -13.86 17.57
C SER A 103 11.90 -12.66 17.83
N ILE A 104 13.10 -12.72 17.25
CA ILE A 104 14.06 -11.62 17.12
C ILE A 104 14.32 -11.49 15.61
N PHE A 105 13.58 -10.62 14.97
CA PHE A 105 13.62 -10.47 13.49
C PHE A 105 14.94 -9.86 13.02
N PRO A 106 15.57 -10.39 11.97
CA PRO A 106 15.21 -11.60 11.22
C PRO A 106 15.89 -12.89 11.75
N ILE A 107 16.62 -12.85 12.86
CA ILE A 107 17.60 -13.84 13.28
C ILE A 107 16.95 -15.10 13.88
N LEU A 108 16.06 -14.94 14.85
CA LEU A 108 15.49 -16.04 15.62
C LEU A 108 13.97 -16.03 15.53
N ASP A 109 13.38 -17.20 15.33
CA ASP A 109 11.94 -17.37 15.34
C ASP A 109 11.59 -18.78 15.85
N VAL A 110 10.88 -18.83 16.97
CA VAL A 110 10.55 -20.07 17.67
C VAL A 110 9.06 -20.09 17.97
N SER A 111 8.44 -21.23 17.75
CA SER A 111 7.07 -21.50 18.18
C SER A 111 7.02 -22.82 18.92
N TRP A 112 6.29 -22.83 20.04
CA TRP A 112 5.99 -24.04 20.77
C TRP A 112 4.52 -24.01 21.21
N SER A 113 3.86 -25.12 20.96
CA SER A 113 2.42 -25.28 21.21
C SER A 113 2.16 -26.68 21.80
N GLY A 114 0.95 -26.93 22.21
CA GLY A 114 0.55 -28.29 22.56
C GLY A 114 0.43 -29.24 21.35
N LYS A 115 0.62 -28.74 20.12
CA LYS A 115 0.54 -29.52 18.86
C LYS A 115 1.90 -29.52 18.19
N PRO A 116 2.66 -30.65 18.20
CA PRO A 116 3.99 -30.73 17.60
C PRO A 116 4.06 -30.36 16.12
N GLU A 117 2.94 -30.46 15.41
CA GLU A 117 2.82 -30.04 14.02
C GLU A 117 2.98 -28.55 13.79
N ASN A 118 2.73 -27.71 14.81
CA ASN A 118 2.88 -26.26 14.77
C ASN A 118 4.21 -25.78 15.37
N ASP A 119 4.94 -26.67 16.03
CA ASP A 119 6.21 -26.32 16.64
C ASP A 119 7.28 -26.15 15.58
N TYR A 120 8.07 -25.11 15.72
CA TYR A 120 9.21 -24.86 14.84
C TYR A 120 10.31 -24.05 15.52
N PHE A 121 11.50 -24.20 14.96
CA PHE A 121 12.68 -23.41 15.31
C PHE A 121 13.35 -22.90 14.05
N SER A 122 13.85 -21.69 14.10
CA SER A 122 14.48 -21.00 12.97
C SER A 122 15.55 -20.07 13.45
N LEU A 123 16.80 -20.32 13.07
CA LEU A 123 17.97 -19.48 13.31
C LEU A 123 18.54 -19.05 11.95
N PHE A 124 18.10 -17.90 11.49
CA PHE A 124 18.51 -17.37 10.18
C PHE A 124 19.92 -16.77 10.24
N PRO A 125 20.77 -17.02 9.24
CA PRO A 125 20.57 -17.79 8.00
C PRO A 125 20.98 -19.27 8.09
N ILE A 126 21.29 -19.82 9.26
CA ILE A 126 21.97 -21.09 9.44
C ILE A 126 21.03 -22.27 9.18
N TRP A 127 19.96 -22.39 9.94
CA TRP A 127 19.00 -23.47 9.83
C TRP A 127 17.63 -23.06 10.36
N GLY A 128 16.59 -23.55 9.72
CA GLY A 128 15.24 -23.32 10.20
C GLY A 128 14.19 -24.14 9.48
N ASN A 129 13.09 -24.38 10.21
CA ASN A 129 11.87 -24.95 9.70
C ASN A 129 10.70 -24.13 10.26
N LEU A 130 10.18 -23.20 9.46
CA LEU A 130 9.03 -22.37 9.81
C LEU A 130 7.76 -23.05 9.32
N LYS A 131 6.71 -23.07 10.15
CA LYS A 131 5.40 -23.63 9.82
C LYS A 131 4.33 -22.56 9.78
N GLU A 132 3.36 -22.73 8.88
CA GLU A 132 2.19 -21.84 8.68
C GLU A 132 2.54 -20.33 8.61
N LYS A 133 3.71 -20.01 8.01
CA LYS A 133 4.18 -18.62 7.82
C LYS A 133 4.25 -18.23 6.36
N TYR A 134 4.08 -16.92 6.10
CA TYR A 134 4.17 -16.30 4.77
C TYR A 134 3.30 -17.02 3.72
N ASN A 135 2.12 -17.48 4.12
CA ASN A 135 1.18 -18.21 3.27
C ASN A 135 1.78 -19.51 2.69
N LYS A 136 2.64 -20.18 3.46
CA LYS A 136 3.25 -21.48 3.19
C LYS A 136 2.99 -22.40 4.38
N LYS A 137 2.79 -23.69 4.10
CA LYS A 137 2.70 -24.71 5.14
C LYS A 137 4.03 -24.90 5.87
N GLU A 138 5.11 -24.89 5.10
CA GLU A 138 6.46 -25.11 5.61
C GLU A 138 7.47 -24.32 4.81
N ILE A 139 8.45 -23.73 5.49
CA ILE A 139 9.64 -23.12 4.90
C ILE A 139 10.84 -23.69 5.65
N SER A 140 11.63 -24.52 4.98
CA SER A 140 12.84 -25.10 5.54
C SER A 140 14.04 -24.52 4.80
N TYR A 141 15.10 -24.17 5.51
CA TYR A 141 16.33 -23.71 4.90
C TYR A 141 17.55 -24.21 5.68
N PHE A 142 18.65 -24.31 4.98
CA PHE A 142 19.96 -24.67 5.51
C PHE A 142 21.03 -23.80 4.86
N LEU A 143 21.81 -23.10 5.70
CA LEU A 143 22.82 -22.13 5.28
C LEU A 143 22.35 -21.25 4.12
N PHE A 144 21.21 -20.56 4.36
CA PHE A 144 20.66 -19.68 3.32
C PHE A 144 21.73 -18.71 2.78
N PRO A 145 21.92 -18.60 1.46
CA PRO A 145 21.02 -19.01 0.38
C PRO A 145 21.30 -20.39 -0.27
N LEU A 146 22.11 -21.26 0.35
CA LEU A 146 22.48 -22.55 -0.28
C LEU A 146 21.28 -23.44 -0.53
N TYR A 147 20.41 -23.60 0.46
CA TYR A 147 19.20 -24.43 0.32
C TYR A 147 17.99 -23.77 0.93
N LEU A 148 16.87 -23.77 0.19
CA LEU A 148 15.56 -23.32 0.64
C LEU A 148 14.48 -24.23 0.05
N LYS A 149 13.64 -24.83 0.90
CA LYS A 149 12.45 -25.59 0.54
C LYS A 149 11.21 -24.84 1.02
N THR A 150 10.22 -24.67 0.17
CA THR A 150 8.92 -24.13 0.54
C THR A 150 7.80 -25.06 0.14
N VAL A 151 6.93 -25.39 1.09
CA VAL A 151 5.79 -26.30 0.88
C VAL A 151 4.50 -25.47 0.90
N LYS A 152 3.68 -25.62 -0.12
CA LYS A 152 2.29 -25.19 -0.19
C LYS A 152 1.37 -26.41 -0.14
N LYS A 153 0.05 -26.18 -0.07
CA LYS A 153 -0.96 -27.26 0.03
C LYS A 153 -0.73 -28.39 -1.00
N ASN A 154 -0.40 -28.05 -2.25
CA ASN A 154 -0.32 -29.00 -3.36
C ASN A 154 1.02 -28.94 -4.12
N SER A 155 2.05 -28.30 -3.55
CA SER A 155 3.34 -28.18 -4.24
C SER A 155 4.51 -27.97 -3.30
N VAL A 156 5.66 -28.44 -3.71
CA VAL A 156 6.95 -28.25 -3.06
C VAL A 156 7.87 -27.51 -4.02
N ASN A 157 8.46 -26.41 -3.57
CA ASN A 157 9.47 -25.69 -4.32
C ASN A 157 10.80 -25.79 -3.59
N ARG A 158 11.83 -26.26 -4.28
CA ARG A 158 13.20 -26.43 -3.79
C ARG A 158 14.10 -25.50 -4.54
N HIS A 159 14.92 -24.75 -3.80
CA HIS A 159 15.92 -23.85 -4.34
C HIS A 159 17.31 -24.28 -3.85
N PHE A 160 18.26 -24.24 -4.76
CA PHE A 160 19.68 -24.42 -4.49
C PHE A 160 20.40 -23.17 -4.94
N LEU A 161 21.29 -22.64 -4.10
CA LEU A 161 21.95 -21.34 -4.35
C LEU A 161 20.93 -20.28 -4.80
N TRP A 162 19.94 -20.04 -3.97
CA TRP A 162 18.90 -19.04 -4.30
C TRP A 162 19.51 -17.70 -4.68
N PRO A 163 19.08 -17.07 -5.80
CA PRO A 163 17.92 -17.39 -6.64
C PRO A 163 18.21 -18.26 -7.88
N PHE A 164 19.41 -18.83 -8.03
CA PHE A 164 19.91 -19.38 -9.30
C PHE A 164 19.18 -20.67 -9.73
N PHE A 165 19.03 -21.63 -8.84
CA PHE A 165 18.40 -22.89 -9.18
C PHE A 165 17.11 -23.10 -8.41
N SER A 166 16.05 -23.42 -9.11
CA SER A 166 14.80 -23.82 -8.46
C SER A 166 14.04 -24.87 -9.24
N LYS A 167 13.41 -25.80 -8.48
CA LYS A 167 12.52 -26.81 -9.01
C LYS A 167 11.21 -26.79 -8.22
N VAL A 168 10.10 -26.68 -8.92
CA VAL A 168 8.77 -26.82 -8.34
C VAL A 168 8.13 -28.11 -8.81
N ASP A 169 7.70 -28.92 -7.84
CA ASP A 169 6.99 -30.17 -8.03
C ASP A 169 5.67 -30.12 -7.27
N GLY A 170 4.58 -30.45 -7.91
CA GLY A 170 3.26 -30.52 -7.28
C GLY A 170 2.25 -31.19 -8.18
N LYS A 171 1.10 -31.56 -7.61
CA LYS A 171 0.03 -32.26 -8.35
C LYS A 171 -0.44 -31.45 -9.58
N TYR A 172 -0.49 -30.11 -9.45
CA TYR A 172 -1.00 -29.22 -10.48
C TYR A 172 0.01 -28.17 -10.93
N VAL A 173 1.28 -28.32 -10.55
CA VAL A 173 2.34 -27.39 -10.93
C VAL A 173 3.65 -28.11 -11.10
N SER A 174 4.34 -27.80 -12.19
CA SER A 174 5.71 -28.28 -12.45
C SER A 174 6.54 -27.17 -13.06
N GLY A 175 7.83 -27.14 -12.76
CA GLY A 175 8.73 -26.17 -13.32
C GLY A 175 10.15 -26.32 -12.85
N PHE A 176 11.05 -25.77 -13.64
CA PHE A 176 12.48 -25.72 -13.38
C PHE A 176 13.06 -24.40 -13.86
N LYS A 177 14.03 -23.87 -13.11
CA LYS A 177 14.68 -22.59 -13.44
C LYS A 177 16.15 -22.64 -13.11
N VAL A 178 16.96 -22.19 -14.06
CA VAL A 178 18.37 -21.85 -13.91
C VAL A 178 18.49 -20.37 -14.24
N TRP A 179 18.30 -19.55 -13.23
CA TRP A 179 18.33 -18.10 -13.42
C TRP A 179 19.77 -17.59 -13.55
N PRO A 180 20.07 -16.63 -14.44
CA PRO A 180 19.18 -15.98 -15.41
C PRO A 180 19.05 -16.69 -16.76
N LEU A 181 19.60 -17.91 -16.94
CA LEU A 181 19.76 -18.54 -18.24
C LEU A 181 18.44 -18.99 -18.85
N PHE A 182 17.71 -19.85 -18.16
CA PHE A 182 16.41 -20.32 -18.64
C PHE A 182 15.51 -20.81 -17.52
N GLY A 183 14.23 -20.85 -17.82
CA GLY A 183 13.25 -21.44 -16.89
C GLY A 183 11.90 -21.64 -17.52
N TYR A 184 11.16 -22.60 -16.97
CA TYR A 184 9.76 -22.83 -17.31
C TYR A 184 8.95 -23.17 -16.06
N GLU A 185 7.67 -22.83 -16.08
CA GLU A 185 6.69 -23.21 -15.08
C GLU A 185 5.35 -23.43 -15.76
N THR A 186 4.69 -24.53 -15.46
CA THR A 186 3.36 -24.86 -15.94
C THR A 186 2.45 -25.14 -14.75
N LYS A 187 1.23 -24.57 -14.77
CA LYS A 187 0.18 -24.87 -13.80
C LYS A 187 -1.07 -25.35 -14.49
N MET A 188 -1.70 -26.35 -13.89
CA MET A 188 -2.95 -26.96 -14.34
C MET A 188 -4.09 -26.53 -13.40
N ASP A 189 -5.29 -26.53 -13.89
CA ASP A 189 -6.50 -26.40 -13.10
C ASP A 189 -6.75 -27.66 -12.28
N GLU A 190 -7.24 -27.50 -11.06
CA GLU A 190 -7.46 -28.65 -10.15
C GLU A 190 -8.65 -29.52 -10.58
N ASN A 191 -9.63 -28.96 -11.30
CA ASN A 191 -10.86 -29.66 -11.65
C ASN A 191 -10.79 -30.40 -12.98
N ASN A 192 -10.19 -29.76 -14.01
CA ASN A 192 -10.23 -30.26 -15.38
C ASN A 192 -8.85 -30.61 -15.96
N LEU A 193 -7.77 -30.42 -15.19
CA LEU A 193 -6.37 -30.67 -15.57
C LEU A 193 -5.88 -29.89 -16.80
N ASN A 194 -6.63 -28.88 -17.26
CA ASN A 194 -6.19 -28.02 -18.34
C ASN A 194 -5.07 -27.09 -17.88
N ILE A 195 -4.16 -26.76 -18.79
CA ILE A 195 -3.10 -25.80 -18.50
C ILE A 195 -3.69 -24.40 -18.38
N VAL A 196 -3.64 -23.84 -17.18
CA VAL A 196 -4.15 -22.50 -16.89
C VAL A 196 -3.06 -21.45 -16.80
N LYS A 197 -1.79 -21.85 -16.60
CA LYS A 197 -0.65 -20.95 -16.63
C LYS A 197 0.55 -21.64 -17.25
N LYS A 198 1.20 -20.95 -18.16
CA LYS A 198 2.49 -21.34 -18.75
C LYS A 198 3.41 -20.14 -18.77
N SER A 199 4.62 -20.30 -18.24
CA SER A 199 5.65 -19.26 -18.29
C SER A 199 7.00 -19.88 -18.64
N ARG A 200 7.78 -19.15 -19.42
CA ARG A 200 9.15 -19.53 -19.77
C ARG A 200 9.99 -18.29 -20.01
N PHE A 201 11.28 -18.38 -19.79
CA PHE A 201 12.24 -17.35 -20.16
C PHE A 201 13.54 -17.97 -20.62
N ILE A 202 14.28 -17.24 -21.43
CA ILE A 202 15.64 -17.55 -21.89
C ILE A 202 16.45 -16.27 -21.78
N LEU A 203 17.62 -16.35 -21.13
CA LEU A 203 18.52 -15.23 -20.88
C LEU A 203 17.75 -14.01 -20.34
N TRP A 204 17.13 -14.19 -19.16
CA TRP A 204 16.36 -13.11 -18.52
C TRP A 204 17.20 -11.85 -18.32
N PRO A 205 16.71 -10.64 -18.69
CA PRO A 205 15.33 -10.29 -19.08
C PRO A 205 15.06 -10.30 -20.60
N PHE A 206 15.95 -10.80 -21.44
CA PHE A 206 15.88 -10.61 -22.89
C PHE A 206 14.68 -11.29 -23.54
N TYR A 207 14.39 -12.53 -23.16
CA TYR A 207 13.22 -13.24 -23.67
C TYR A 207 12.38 -13.82 -22.55
N ALA A 208 11.06 -13.49 -22.54
CA ALA A 208 10.09 -14.14 -21.67
C ALA A 208 8.74 -14.29 -22.34
N TYR A 209 8.06 -15.40 -22.03
CA TYR A 209 6.69 -15.69 -22.44
C TYR A 209 5.87 -16.09 -21.23
N LYS A 210 4.65 -15.54 -21.13
CA LYS A 210 3.68 -15.93 -20.12
C LYS A 210 2.28 -16.00 -20.71
N GLN A 211 1.58 -17.09 -20.41
CA GLN A 211 0.16 -17.26 -20.66
C GLN A 211 -0.53 -17.59 -19.34
N ASP A 212 -1.67 -16.96 -19.07
CA ASP A 212 -2.43 -17.17 -17.82
C ASP A 212 -3.92 -17.00 -18.13
N THR A 213 -4.69 -18.08 -18.01
CA THR A 213 -6.13 -18.10 -18.30
C THR A 213 -6.99 -18.10 -17.04
N ARG A 214 -6.38 -18.02 -15.87
CA ARG A 214 -7.10 -18.05 -14.59
C ARG A 214 -8.00 -16.81 -14.43
N GLY A 215 -9.16 -17.00 -13.80
CA GLY A 215 -10.10 -15.90 -13.55
C GLY A 215 -10.69 -15.26 -14.81
N GLY A 216 -10.67 -15.94 -15.97
CA GLY A 216 -11.25 -15.42 -17.22
C GLY A 216 -10.45 -14.29 -17.89
N ILE A 217 -9.27 -13.95 -17.38
CA ILE A 217 -8.49 -12.79 -17.88
C ILE A 217 -7.79 -13.07 -19.20
N ASN A 218 -7.47 -14.33 -19.52
CA ASN A 218 -6.80 -14.77 -20.77
C ASN A 218 -5.57 -13.91 -21.13
N LEU A 219 -4.64 -13.80 -20.20
CA LEU A 219 -3.43 -13.00 -20.35
C LEU A 219 -2.39 -13.73 -21.20
N GLU A 220 -1.89 -13.09 -22.24
CA GLU A 220 -0.70 -13.49 -23.00
C GLU A 220 0.31 -12.35 -23.00
N GLN A 221 1.54 -12.65 -22.60
CA GLN A 221 2.68 -11.73 -22.59
C GLN A 221 3.86 -12.30 -23.35
N LYS A 222 4.46 -11.47 -24.20
CA LYS A 222 5.69 -11.79 -24.94
C LYS A 222 6.66 -10.63 -24.71
N ILE A 223 7.88 -10.95 -24.31
CA ILE A 223 8.95 -10.01 -24.02
C ILE A 223 10.17 -10.38 -24.86
N PHE A 224 10.66 -9.44 -25.61
CA PHE A 224 11.95 -9.45 -26.28
C PHE A 224 12.63 -8.11 -25.96
N PHE A 225 13.16 -8.05 -24.75
CA PHE A 225 13.70 -6.82 -24.17
C PHE A 225 15.05 -6.44 -24.80
N PRO A 226 15.31 -5.15 -25.02
CA PRO A 226 14.43 -3.98 -24.84
C PRO A 226 13.55 -3.65 -26.08
N PHE A 227 13.60 -4.47 -27.14
CA PHE A 227 13.07 -4.10 -28.45
C PHE A 227 11.55 -4.23 -28.56
N TYR A 228 10.97 -5.26 -27.97
CA TYR A 228 9.55 -5.52 -28.10
C TYR A 228 8.95 -6.18 -26.85
N LEU A 229 7.87 -5.58 -26.34
CA LEU A 229 7.04 -6.17 -25.29
C LEU A 229 5.59 -6.13 -25.72
N SER A 230 4.87 -7.22 -25.53
CA SER A 230 3.41 -7.23 -25.75
C SER A 230 2.69 -7.89 -24.57
N SER A 231 1.53 -7.37 -24.26
CA SER A 231 0.59 -7.92 -23.29
C SER A 231 -0.81 -7.84 -23.87
N ASN A 232 -1.51 -8.95 -23.92
CA ASN A 232 -2.88 -9.02 -24.39
C ASN A 232 -3.71 -9.82 -23.39
N SER A 233 -4.83 -9.25 -22.96
CA SER A 233 -5.78 -9.90 -22.07
C SER A 233 -7.21 -9.56 -22.46
N SER A 234 -8.20 -10.11 -21.77
CA SER A 234 -9.59 -9.69 -21.90
C SER A 234 -9.81 -8.21 -21.53
N LEU A 235 -8.98 -7.66 -20.60
CA LEU A 235 -9.13 -6.32 -20.08
C LEU A 235 -8.33 -5.26 -20.84
N HIS A 236 -7.13 -5.62 -21.35
CA HIS A 236 -6.25 -4.66 -22.01
C HIS A 236 -5.38 -5.30 -23.09
N LYS A 237 -4.88 -4.45 -23.99
CA LYS A 237 -3.85 -4.78 -24.97
C LYS A 237 -2.75 -3.73 -24.93
N SER A 238 -1.50 -4.18 -24.83
CA SER A 238 -0.33 -3.28 -24.85
C SER A 238 0.72 -3.80 -25.82
N LYS A 239 1.35 -2.89 -26.55
CA LYS A 239 2.54 -3.14 -27.37
C LYS A 239 3.54 -2.05 -27.08
N THR A 240 4.76 -2.42 -26.77
CA THR A 240 5.86 -1.49 -26.50
C THR A 240 7.01 -1.84 -27.42
N TYR A 241 7.56 -0.84 -28.07
CA TYR A 241 8.75 -0.94 -28.93
C TYR A 241 9.84 -0.05 -28.34
N LEU A 242 11.08 -0.52 -28.33
CA LEU A 242 12.23 0.19 -27.76
C LEU A 242 11.90 0.76 -26.37
N TRP A 243 11.62 -0.17 -25.43
CA TRP A 243 11.25 0.20 -24.06
C TRP A 243 12.20 1.23 -23.45
N PRO A 244 11.67 2.29 -22.80
CA PRO A 244 10.26 2.59 -22.50
C PRO A 244 9.56 3.55 -23.50
N PHE A 245 10.14 3.85 -24.63
CA PHE A 245 9.83 5.05 -25.42
C PHE A 245 8.52 4.96 -26.20
N PHE A 246 8.25 3.86 -26.90
CA PHE A 246 7.09 3.75 -27.77
C PHE A 246 6.12 2.73 -27.27
N ASN A 247 4.94 3.17 -26.82
CA ASN A 247 3.94 2.28 -26.28
C ASN A 247 2.56 2.60 -26.81
N ILE A 248 1.81 1.57 -27.21
CA ILE A 248 0.38 1.63 -27.54
C ILE A 248 -0.36 0.77 -26.51
N TYR A 249 -1.22 1.41 -25.73
CA TYR A 249 -2.00 0.78 -24.69
C TYR A 249 -3.48 0.97 -24.95
N THR A 250 -4.25 -0.10 -25.05
CA THR A 250 -5.70 -0.10 -25.20
C THR A 250 -6.35 -0.71 -23.97
N ASP A 251 -7.14 0.06 -23.26
CA ASP A 251 -8.05 -0.38 -22.21
C ASP A 251 -9.37 -0.81 -22.85
N LYS A 252 -9.63 -2.11 -22.87
CA LYS A 252 -10.82 -2.67 -23.51
C LYS A 252 -12.09 -2.41 -22.69
N THR A 253 -11.96 -2.27 -21.37
CA THR A 253 -13.10 -2.04 -20.49
C THR A 253 -13.63 -0.63 -20.61
N ARG A 254 -12.75 0.34 -20.80
CA ARG A 254 -13.09 1.76 -20.95
C ARG A 254 -13.18 2.20 -22.42
N GLY A 255 -12.88 1.34 -23.38
CA GLY A 255 -12.87 1.67 -24.79
C GLY A 255 -11.91 2.80 -25.15
N GLN A 256 -10.70 2.82 -24.56
CA GLN A 256 -9.75 3.91 -24.77
C GLN A 256 -8.37 3.40 -25.16
N THR A 257 -7.71 4.14 -26.05
CA THR A 257 -6.35 3.85 -26.51
C THR A 257 -5.43 5.01 -26.20
N THR A 258 -4.25 4.70 -25.68
CA THR A 258 -3.18 5.64 -25.37
C THR A 258 -1.96 5.32 -26.24
N TYR A 259 -1.43 6.33 -26.88
CA TYR A 259 -0.20 6.30 -27.67
C TYR A 259 0.86 7.15 -26.96
N ASN A 260 2.01 6.58 -26.64
CA ASN A 260 3.17 7.26 -26.09
C ASN A 260 4.30 7.19 -27.11
N MET A 261 4.76 8.34 -27.64
CA MET A 261 5.66 8.38 -28.80
C MET A 261 6.51 9.67 -28.85
N PRO A 262 7.65 9.80 -28.16
CA PRO A 262 8.18 8.94 -27.10
C PRO A 262 7.61 9.28 -25.71
N TRP A 263 7.51 8.27 -24.87
CA TRP A 263 7.22 8.50 -23.44
C TRP A 263 8.46 9.05 -22.71
N PRO A 264 8.28 9.99 -21.77
CA PRO A 264 7.06 10.63 -21.28
C PRO A 264 6.64 11.92 -22.01
N ILE A 265 7.31 12.25 -23.13
CA ILE A 265 7.24 13.56 -23.80
C ILE A 265 5.92 13.71 -24.56
N ILE A 266 5.65 12.79 -25.49
CA ILE A 266 4.47 12.85 -26.37
C ILE A 266 3.51 11.75 -25.97
N GLN A 267 2.27 12.16 -25.68
CA GLN A 267 1.16 11.25 -25.41
C GLN A 267 -0.11 11.73 -26.11
N TYR A 268 -0.77 10.80 -26.78
CA TYR A 268 -2.11 10.98 -27.32
C TYR A 268 -3.03 9.90 -26.75
N LYS A 269 -4.20 10.29 -26.23
CA LYS A 269 -5.19 9.37 -25.69
C LYS A 269 -6.56 9.68 -26.25
N GLN A 270 -7.24 8.65 -26.72
CA GLN A 270 -8.58 8.74 -27.29
C GLN A 270 -9.45 7.58 -26.76
N GLY A 271 -10.68 7.89 -26.42
CA GLY A 271 -11.69 6.94 -25.96
C GLY A 271 -13.08 7.53 -26.04
N VAL A 272 -14.10 6.76 -25.67
CA VAL A 272 -15.51 7.17 -25.72
C VAL A 272 -15.73 8.46 -24.93
N ASN A 273 -15.17 8.56 -23.73
CA ASN A 273 -15.36 9.69 -22.81
C ASN A 273 -14.07 10.44 -22.49
N ILE A 274 -13.01 10.29 -23.29
CA ILE A 274 -11.74 10.98 -23.03
C ILE A 274 -11.01 11.29 -24.33
N LYS A 275 -10.54 12.53 -24.41
CA LYS A 275 -9.55 12.98 -25.39
C LYS A 275 -8.42 13.67 -24.65
N SER A 276 -7.18 13.27 -24.92
CA SER A 276 -6.02 13.88 -24.27
C SER A 276 -4.85 13.96 -25.23
N GLN A 277 -4.15 15.05 -25.16
CA GLN A 277 -2.92 15.33 -25.92
C GLN A 277 -1.90 15.93 -24.98
N ARG A 278 -0.65 15.50 -25.05
CA ARG A 278 0.44 16.06 -24.26
C ARG A 278 1.72 16.12 -25.07
N PHE A 279 2.36 17.25 -25.01
CA PHE A 279 3.72 17.48 -25.47
C PHE A 279 4.48 18.19 -24.35
N PHE A 280 5.03 17.38 -23.48
CA PHE A 280 5.72 17.87 -22.27
C PHE A 280 7.11 18.44 -22.61
N PRO A 281 7.52 19.55 -22.01
CA PRO A 281 6.84 20.35 -20.99
C PRO A 281 5.93 21.47 -21.56
N PHE A 282 5.72 21.55 -22.85
CA PHE A 282 5.11 22.71 -23.52
C PHE A 282 3.60 22.77 -23.39
N TYR A 283 2.94 21.62 -23.53
CA TYR A 283 1.49 21.59 -23.64
C TYR A 283 0.87 20.29 -23.11
N SER A 284 -0.29 20.42 -22.49
CA SER A 284 -1.18 19.30 -22.18
C SER A 284 -2.63 19.73 -22.22
N TYR A 285 -3.47 18.86 -22.75
CA TYR A 285 -4.91 19.01 -22.80
C TYR A 285 -5.59 17.67 -22.51
N VAL A 286 -6.55 17.67 -21.60
CA VAL A 286 -7.39 16.50 -21.27
C VAL A 286 -8.82 16.96 -21.21
N LYS A 287 -9.70 16.31 -21.97
CA LYS A 287 -11.14 16.55 -21.95
C LYS A 287 -11.90 15.25 -21.71
N THR A 288 -12.80 15.31 -20.74
CA THR A 288 -13.82 14.31 -20.43
C THR A 288 -15.18 15.02 -20.42
N PRO A 289 -16.34 14.33 -20.31
CA PRO A 289 -17.64 14.99 -20.26
C PRO A 289 -17.74 16.08 -19.18
N ASN A 290 -17.14 15.86 -18.01
CA ASN A 290 -17.28 16.75 -16.86
C ASN A 290 -16.01 17.52 -16.49
N VAL A 291 -14.87 17.22 -17.12
CA VAL A 291 -13.58 17.84 -16.75
C VAL A 291 -12.79 18.17 -18.00
N GLU A 292 -12.35 19.42 -18.08
CA GLU A 292 -11.36 19.89 -19.03
C GLU A 292 -10.17 20.49 -18.28
N LYS A 293 -8.97 19.97 -18.52
CA LYS A 293 -7.76 20.44 -17.82
C LYS A 293 -6.53 20.37 -18.70
N GLY A 294 -5.55 21.18 -18.37
CA GLY A 294 -4.30 21.18 -19.10
C GLY A 294 -3.27 22.11 -18.51
N PHE A 295 -2.16 22.26 -19.26
CA PHE A 295 -1.12 23.24 -18.95
C PHE A 295 -0.48 23.75 -20.25
N TYR A 296 0.11 24.95 -20.15
CA TYR A 296 1.00 25.52 -21.14
C TYR A 296 2.34 25.86 -20.45
N PHE A 297 3.44 25.44 -21.05
CA PHE A 297 4.81 25.65 -20.53
C PHE A 297 4.91 25.26 -19.03
N TRP A 298 4.70 23.97 -18.77
CA TRP A 298 4.80 23.49 -17.39
C TRP A 298 6.14 23.86 -16.73
N PRO A 299 6.13 24.46 -15.53
CA PRO A 299 5.01 24.63 -14.59
C PRO A 299 4.34 26.02 -14.60
N ILE A 300 4.51 26.80 -15.68
CA ILE A 300 4.11 28.23 -15.70
C ILE A 300 2.59 28.38 -15.57
N TYR A 301 1.81 27.74 -16.41
CA TYR A 301 0.35 27.90 -16.39
C TYR A 301 -0.37 26.55 -16.41
N ARG A 302 -1.35 26.42 -15.53
CA ARG A 302 -2.24 25.26 -15.45
C ARG A 302 -3.69 25.74 -15.33
N TYR A 303 -4.62 24.99 -15.91
CA TYR A 303 -6.06 25.22 -15.77
C TYR A 303 -6.81 23.90 -15.57
N LYS A 304 -7.94 23.99 -14.86
CA LYS A 304 -8.93 22.93 -14.68
C LYS A 304 -10.31 23.54 -14.67
N ASN A 305 -11.18 23.04 -15.51
CA ASN A 305 -12.61 23.34 -15.57
C ASN A 305 -13.37 22.04 -15.24
N GLU A 306 -14.32 22.10 -14.33
CA GLU A 306 -15.05 20.92 -13.85
C GLU A 306 -16.52 21.24 -13.62
N ILE A 307 -17.40 20.34 -14.09
CA ILE A 307 -18.84 20.43 -13.86
C ILE A 307 -19.19 19.41 -12.77
N LEU A 308 -19.70 19.89 -11.64
CA LEU A 308 -20.17 19.09 -10.52
C LEU A 308 -21.62 19.45 -10.19
N ALA A 309 -22.54 18.52 -10.46
CA ALA A 309 -23.97 18.68 -10.22
C ALA A 309 -24.54 19.99 -10.81
N THR A 310 -24.69 21.03 -10.00
CA THR A 310 -25.27 22.33 -10.36
C THR A 310 -24.25 23.45 -10.47
N GLU A 311 -22.96 23.13 -10.32
CA GLU A 311 -21.89 24.14 -10.30
C GLU A 311 -20.82 23.85 -11.35
N TYR A 312 -20.22 24.91 -11.86
CA TYR A 312 -19.06 24.88 -12.74
C TYR A 312 -17.88 25.53 -12.02
N TYR A 313 -16.81 24.76 -11.91
CA TYR A 313 -15.58 25.15 -11.23
C TYR A 313 -14.50 25.46 -12.25
N LYS A 314 -13.92 26.65 -12.16
CA LYS A 314 -12.80 27.06 -12.98
C LYS A 314 -11.61 27.34 -12.08
N THR A 315 -10.54 26.56 -12.21
CA THR A 315 -9.26 26.74 -11.51
C THR A 315 -8.20 27.17 -12.48
N GLN A 316 -7.45 28.19 -12.17
CA GLN A 316 -6.26 28.64 -12.90
C GLN A 316 -5.11 28.82 -11.94
N SER A 317 -3.89 28.42 -12.33
CA SER A 317 -2.70 28.61 -11.49
C SER A 317 -1.47 28.94 -12.34
N PHE A 318 -0.65 29.84 -11.80
CA PHE A 318 0.63 30.27 -12.38
C PHE A 318 1.77 29.90 -11.44
N LEU A 319 2.88 29.41 -12.00
CA LEU A 319 4.09 29.01 -11.29
C LEU A 319 3.75 28.10 -10.09
N PHE A 320 3.12 26.94 -10.37
CA PHE A 320 2.58 25.96 -9.40
C PHE A 320 1.46 26.53 -8.52
N PHE A 321 1.84 27.05 -7.36
CA PHE A 321 0.96 27.54 -6.31
C PHE A 321 1.15 29.05 -6.04
N LEU A 322 2.12 29.70 -6.72
CA LEU A 322 2.45 31.08 -6.43
C LEU A 322 1.24 32.00 -6.63
N TYR A 323 0.51 31.79 -7.74
CA TYR A 323 -0.80 32.41 -7.94
C TYR A 323 -1.83 31.35 -8.30
N ARG A 324 -2.97 31.39 -7.63
CA ARG A 324 -4.13 30.55 -7.91
C ARG A 324 -5.41 31.35 -7.84
N GLN A 325 -6.31 31.06 -8.79
CA GLN A 325 -7.67 31.58 -8.82
C GLN A 325 -8.64 30.42 -9.05
N ASP A 326 -9.63 30.32 -8.17
CA ASP A 326 -10.75 29.40 -8.29
C ASP A 326 -12.04 30.22 -8.40
N THR A 327 -12.85 29.95 -9.41
CA THR A 327 -14.15 30.64 -9.62
C THR A 327 -15.23 29.57 -9.72
N HIS A 328 -16.27 29.73 -8.94
CA HIS A 328 -17.44 28.84 -8.89
C HIS A 328 -18.63 29.58 -9.51
N TYR A 329 -19.26 28.94 -10.47
CA TYR A 329 -20.44 29.46 -11.15
C TYR A 329 -21.63 28.53 -10.86
N ASN A 330 -22.79 29.13 -10.61
CA ASN A 330 -24.05 28.40 -10.58
C ASN A 330 -24.52 28.14 -12.02
N LEU A 331 -24.70 26.89 -12.41
CA LEU A 331 -25.10 26.53 -13.77
C LEU A 331 -26.53 26.96 -14.14
N ARG A 332 -27.40 27.28 -13.15
CA ARG A 332 -28.78 27.72 -13.42
C ARG A 332 -28.86 29.24 -13.66
N THR A 333 -28.17 30.01 -12.83
CA THR A 333 -28.20 31.47 -12.89
C THR A 333 -27.07 32.05 -13.73
N ASN A 334 -26.02 31.29 -13.99
CA ASN A 334 -24.78 31.70 -14.64
C ASN A 334 -24.04 32.79 -13.86
N GLU A 335 -24.33 32.92 -12.56
CA GLU A 335 -23.71 33.89 -11.66
C GLU A 335 -22.55 33.27 -10.91
N ILE A 336 -21.59 34.12 -10.51
CA ILE A 336 -20.46 33.69 -9.66
C ILE A 336 -20.99 33.51 -8.25
N SER A 337 -20.92 32.28 -7.71
CA SER A 337 -21.33 32.01 -6.33
C SER A 337 -20.15 32.21 -5.35
N LYS A 338 -18.93 31.96 -5.78
CA LYS A 338 -17.71 32.13 -5.00
C LYS A 338 -16.51 32.37 -5.90
N GLU A 339 -15.61 33.25 -5.50
CA GLU A 339 -14.30 33.43 -6.11
C GLU A 339 -13.21 33.42 -5.05
N PHE A 340 -12.18 32.60 -5.24
CA PHE A 340 -10.99 32.56 -4.42
C PHE A 340 -9.78 32.95 -5.26
N SER A 341 -8.92 33.80 -4.71
CA SER A 341 -7.63 34.15 -5.33
C SER A 341 -6.53 34.25 -4.27
N THR A 342 -5.36 33.70 -4.62
CA THR A 342 -4.20 33.76 -3.72
C THR A 342 -2.92 34.05 -4.50
N LEU A 343 -2.08 34.89 -3.92
CA LEU A 343 -0.67 35.06 -4.28
C LEU A 343 0.18 34.69 -3.06
N TRP A 344 0.56 33.41 -3.05
CA TRP A 344 1.28 32.83 -1.92
C TRP A 344 2.71 33.38 -1.77
N PRO A 345 3.20 33.67 -0.57
CA PRO A 345 2.49 33.69 0.72
C PRO A 345 1.90 35.06 1.07
N ILE A 346 1.74 35.96 0.10
CA ILE A 346 1.46 37.39 0.32
C ILE A 346 0.02 37.64 0.72
N TYR A 347 -0.95 37.12 -0.04
CA TYR A 347 -2.38 37.29 0.30
C TYR A 347 -3.24 36.11 -0.16
N SER A 348 -4.39 35.99 0.49
CA SER A 348 -5.54 35.21 -0.01
C SER A 348 -6.82 36.03 0.11
N LYS A 349 -7.70 35.93 -0.86
CA LYS A 349 -8.99 36.60 -0.92
C LYS A 349 -10.09 35.62 -1.32
N ASP A 350 -11.09 35.47 -0.48
CA ASP A 350 -12.35 34.81 -0.75
C ASP A 350 -13.42 35.85 -1.00
N THR A 351 -14.16 35.77 -2.09
CA THR A 351 -15.27 36.69 -2.43
C THR A 351 -16.55 35.86 -2.55
N TYR A 352 -17.58 36.28 -1.86
CA TYR A 352 -18.92 35.69 -1.81
C TYR A 352 -19.95 36.68 -2.36
N ALA A 353 -21.21 36.29 -2.51
CA ALA A 353 -22.29 37.16 -2.97
C ALA A 353 -22.55 38.36 -2.06
N ASP A 354 -22.30 38.22 -0.76
CA ASP A 354 -22.59 39.18 0.31
C ASP A 354 -21.35 39.83 0.93
N GLY A 355 -20.14 39.52 0.45
CA GLY A 355 -18.92 40.09 1.00
C GLY A 355 -17.64 39.43 0.55
N TYR A 356 -16.55 39.76 1.22
CA TYR A 356 -15.26 39.12 0.97
C TYR A 356 -14.45 39.02 2.27
N ASP A 357 -13.62 37.96 2.32
CA ASP A 357 -12.56 37.77 3.30
C ASP A 357 -11.21 38.04 2.66
N PHE A 358 -10.39 38.86 3.29
CA PHE A 358 -9.06 39.18 2.82
C PHE A 358 -8.03 38.95 3.92
N ARG A 359 -7.00 38.13 3.61
CA ARG A 359 -5.95 37.75 4.57
C ARG A 359 -4.58 38.07 3.98
N ILE A 360 -3.71 38.66 4.80
CA ILE A 360 -2.31 38.95 4.45
C ILE A 360 -1.42 37.99 5.23
N PHE A 361 -0.37 37.44 4.56
CA PHE A 361 0.56 36.49 5.13
C PHE A 361 -0.11 35.24 5.75
N SER A 362 -1.03 34.60 4.99
CA SER A 362 -1.63 33.35 5.35
C SER A 362 -0.94 32.21 4.58
N PRO A 363 0.08 31.53 5.16
CA PRO A 363 0.86 30.51 4.45
C PRO A 363 0.16 29.14 4.40
N ILE A 364 -0.88 28.92 5.20
CA ILE A 364 -1.58 27.65 5.32
C ILE A 364 -3.07 27.92 5.47
N GLU A 365 -3.91 27.23 4.71
CA GLU A 365 -5.33 27.03 4.95
C GLU A 365 -5.58 25.70 5.64
#